data_ff5cb0e554d386c618fec6485cb5ff2c
#
_entry.id   ff5cb0e554d386c618fec6485cb5ff2c
#
_cell.length_a   1.000
_cell.length_b   1.000
_cell.length_c   1.000
_cell.angle_alpha   90.00
_cell.angle_beta   90.00
_cell.angle_gamma   90.00
#
_symmetry.space_group_name_H-M   'P 1'
#
loop_
_entity.id
_entity.type
_entity.pdbx_description
1 polymer ?
#
loop_
_entity_poly.entity_id
_entity_poly.type
_entity_poly.pdbx_seq_one_letter_code
_entity_poly.pdbx_strand_id
1 'polypeptide(L)'
;MTGIRAQQRVKIHTTMGDIVVKLYDETPIHRDNFLKLVREGYYDGTLMHRVIRGFMIQGGDPNSKGATADKMLGGGSPDYTLEAEIREGLYHKRGALAAARKDDSINPERRSSGSQFYIVWGRTFSPRQMEYLVERMQAENPETGGMTPEQREVYATYGGTPHLDGKYTVFGEVVEGLDVVEKIQNVPTNSADRPLEDIVVSMEVM
;
A
#
# COMPACT_ATOMS: atom_id res chain seq x y z
N MET A 1 11.02 6.64 32.37
CA MET A 1 11.55 7.28 31.15
C MET A 1 11.21 6.37 29.99
N THR A 2 10.09 6.61 29.34
CA THR A 2 9.71 5.93 28.10
C THR A 2 10.54 6.53 26.98
N GLY A 3 11.62 5.84 26.62
CA GLY A 3 12.44 6.20 25.48
C GLY A 3 11.54 6.18 24.24
N ILE A 4 11.49 7.31 23.51
CA ILE A 4 10.88 7.40 22.18
C ILE A 4 11.62 6.38 21.32
N ARG A 5 10.99 5.25 21.05
CA ARG A 5 11.52 4.25 20.13
C ARG A 5 11.58 4.91 18.75
N ALA A 6 12.76 4.98 18.15
CA ALA A 6 12.89 5.50 16.79
C ALA A 6 11.97 4.68 15.87
N GLN A 7 11.14 5.37 15.11
CA GLN A 7 10.18 4.75 14.20
C GLN A 7 10.93 3.91 13.15
N GLN A 8 10.51 2.67 12.95
CA GLN A 8 11.18 1.76 12.02
C GLN A 8 10.99 2.25 10.58
N ARG A 9 12.07 2.27 9.82
CA ARG A 9 12.09 2.65 8.41
C ARG A 9 12.66 1.55 7.54
N VAL A 10 12.16 1.46 6.33
CA VAL A 10 12.62 0.54 5.29
C VAL A 10 12.93 1.35 4.04
N LYS A 11 14.08 1.11 3.44
CA LYS A 11 14.41 1.61 2.12
C LYS A 11 14.07 0.57 1.07
N ILE A 12 13.26 0.96 0.12
CA ILE A 12 12.87 0.16 -1.03
C ILE A 12 13.68 0.67 -2.22
N HIS A 13 14.67 -0.10 -2.65
CA HIS A 13 15.41 0.16 -3.87
C HIS A 13 14.59 -0.32 -5.06
N THR A 14 14.42 0.51 -6.05
CA THR A 14 13.80 0.14 -7.32
C THR A 14 14.69 0.53 -8.48
N THR A 15 14.49 -0.11 -9.63
CA THR A 15 15.19 0.27 -10.87
C THR A 15 14.88 1.69 -11.34
N MET A 16 13.90 2.36 -10.71
CA MET A 16 13.52 3.76 -11.00
C MET A 16 13.92 4.75 -9.91
N GLY A 17 14.54 4.29 -8.83
CA GLY A 17 14.97 5.09 -7.68
C GLY A 17 14.57 4.49 -6.34
N ASP A 18 14.94 5.16 -5.27
CA ASP A 18 14.71 4.72 -3.90
C ASP A 18 13.46 5.35 -3.29
N ILE A 19 12.75 4.56 -2.51
CA ILE A 19 11.59 4.99 -1.73
C ILE A 19 11.87 4.62 -0.27
N VAL A 20 11.72 5.55 0.65
CA VAL A 20 11.82 5.27 2.09
C VAL A 20 10.43 5.34 2.70
N VAL A 21 10.06 4.27 3.39
CA VAL A 21 8.80 4.18 4.15
C VAL A 21 9.09 4.11 5.65
N LYS A 22 8.25 4.75 6.45
CA LYS A 22 8.17 4.51 7.89
C LYS A 22 7.03 3.56 8.17
N LEU A 23 7.18 2.71 9.18
CA LEU A 23 6.17 1.74 9.60
C LEU A 23 5.48 2.22 10.87
N TYR A 24 4.18 2.00 10.97
CA TYR A 24 3.38 2.43 12.12
C TYR A 24 3.45 1.44 13.28
N ASP A 25 3.56 1.98 14.49
CA ASP A 25 3.56 1.18 15.72
C ASP A 25 2.16 0.66 16.09
N GLU A 26 1.12 1.32 15.58
CA GLU A 26 -0.29 0.95 15.76
C GLU A 26 -0.69 -0.32 15.00
N THR A 27 0.14 -0.78 14.08
CA THR A 27 -0.05 -2.00 13.29
C THR A 27 1.14 -2.95 13.47
N PRO A 28 1.37 -3.46 14.70
CA PRO A 28 2.59 -4.21 15.03
C PRO A 28 2.71 -5.55 14.28
N ILE A 29 1.60 -6.23 13.97
CA ILE A 29 1.62 -7.50 13.23
C ILE A 29 2.17 -7.27 11.82
N HIS A 30 1.64 -6.28 11.10
CA HIS A 30 2.09 -5.93 9.76
C HIS A 30 3.50 -5.35 9.77
N ARG A 31 3.81 -4.45 10.70
CA ARG A 31 5.15 -3.87 10.87
C ARG A 31 6.21 -4.95 11.07
N ASP A 32 6.01 -5.83 12.05
CA ASP A 32 7.01 -6.81 12.44
C ASP A 32 7.19 -7.89 11.35
N ASN A 33 6.10 -8.31 10.70
CA ASN A 33 6.15 -9.21 9.56
C ASN A 33 6.90 -8.59 8.37
N PHE A 34 6.61 -7.34 8.03
CA PHE A 34 7.29 -6.65 6.94
C PHE A 34 8.80 -6.53 7.20
N LEU A 35 9.19 -6.10 8.40
CA LEU A 35 10.60 -6.05 8.84
C LEU A 35 11.29 -7.41 8.77
N LYS A 36 10.62 -8.47 9.20
CA LYS A 36 11.13 -9.84 9.12
C LYS A 36 11.43 -10.22 7.67
N LEU A 37 10.46 -10.05 6.77
CA LEU A 37 10.62 -10.39 5.35
C LEU A 37 11.72 -9.57 4.67
N VAL A 38 11.85 -8.28 5.02
CA VAL A 38 12.94 -7.43 4.52
C VAL A 38 14.30 -7.96 4.98
N ARG A 39 14.46 -8.29 6.26
CA ARG A 39 15.72 -8.83 6.81
C ARG A 39 16.09 -10.19 6.22
N GLU A 40 15.10 -10.99 5.86
CA GLU A 40 15.30 -12.29 5.21
C GLU A 40 15.61 -12.19 3.70
N GLY A 41 15.60 -10.99 3.12
CA GLY A 41 15.78 -10.77 1.70
C GLY A 41 14.61 -11.31 0.84
N TYR A 42 13.45 -11.51 1.45
CA TYR A 42 12.28 -12.10 0.80
C TYR A 42 11.81 -11.28 -0.42
N TYR A 43 11.92 -9.97 -0.35
CA TYR A 43 11.51 -9.06 -1.42
C TYR A 43 12.55 -8.87 -2.52
N ASP A 44 13.80 -9.31 -2.30
CA ASP A 44 14.88 -9.05 -3.25
C ASP A 44 14.66 -9.78 -4.57
N GLY A 45 14.64 -9.02 -5.66
CA GLY A 45 14.37 -9.51 -7.00
C GLY A 45 12.87 -9.60 -7.36
N THR A 46 11.97 -9.29 -6.44
CA THR A 46 10.54 -9.18 -6.77
C THR A 46 10.25 -7.93 -7.60
N LEU A 47 9.08 -7.88 -8.21
CA LEU A 47 8.69 -6.79 -9.11
C LEU A 47 7.57 -5.93 -8.49
N MET A 48 7.53 -4.65 -8.87
CA MET A 48 6.28 -3.89 -8.83
C MET A 48 5.41 -4.42 -9.98
N HIS A 49 4.69 -5.50 -9.73
CA HIS A 49 4.03 -6.30 -10.77
C HIS A 49 2.68 -5.78 -11.21
N ARG A 50 2.09 -4.84 -10.47
CA ARG A 50 0.79 -4.25 -10.79
C ARG A 50 0.82 -2.75 -10.52
N VAL A 51 0.62 -1.97 -11.56
CA VAL A 51 0.63 -0.51 -11.51
C VAL A 51 -0.61 0.03 -12.21
N ILE A 52 -1.40 0.83 -11.49
CA ILE A 52 -2.57 1.49 -12.03
C ILE A 52 -2.42 2.99 -11.81
N ARG A 53 -2.30 3.72 -12.89
CA ARG A 53 -2.16 5.17 -12.89
C ARG A 53 -3.33 5.84 -12.16
N GLY A 54 -3.00 6.80 -11.30
CA GLY A 54 -4.02 7.50 -10.49
C GLY A 54 -4.60 6.64 -9.36
N PHE A 55 -4.02 5.47 -9.08
CA PHE A 55 -4.49 4.56 -8.05
C PHE A 55 -3.35 4.10 -7.12
N MET A 56 -2.54 3.15 -7.53
CA MET A 56 -1.50 2.59 -6.66
C MET A 56 -0.41 1.86 -7.46
N ILE A 57 0.70 1.56 -6.78
CA ILE A 57 1.73 0.62 -7.22
C ILE A 57 1.79 -0.55 -6.24
N GLN A 58 1.83 -1.77 -6.75
CA GLN A 58 1.76 -2.99 -5.95
C GLN A 58 2.93 -3.93 -6.24
N GLY A 59 3.49 -4.51 -5.20
CA GLY A 59 4.56 -5.49 -5.26
C GLY A 59 4.44 -6.56 -4.16
N GLY A 60 5.52 -7.33 -3.99
CA GLY A 60 5.59 -8.33 -2.92
C GLY A 60 5.12 -9.73 -3.31
N ASP A 61 4.88 -10.00 -4.59
CA ASP A 61 4.62 -11.36 -5.07
C ASP A 61 5.93 -12.13 -5.23
N PRO A 62 6.19 -13.19 -4.43
CA PRO A 62 7.42 -13.98 -4.55
C PRO A 62 7.57 -14.67 -5.91
N ASN A 63 6.47 -14.94 -6.60
CA ASN A 63 6.47 -15.54 -7.93
C ASN A 63 6.92 -14.57 -9.04
N SER A 64 7.07 -13.28 -8.70
CA SER A 64 7.54 -12.29 -9.65
C SER A 64 9.06 -12.32 -9.86
N LYS A 65 9.82 -12.97 -8.99
CA LYS A 65 11.27 -13.10 -9.14
C LYS A 65 11.62 -13.82 -10.46
N GLY A 66 12.33 -13.11 -11.35
CA GLY A 66 12.73 -13.67 -12.64
C GLY A 66 11.57 -14.08 -13.55
N ALA A 67 10.38 -13.53 -13.33
CA ALA A 67 9.20 -13.89 -14.08
C ALA A 67 9.30 -13.46 -15.55
N THR A 68 8.93 -14.37 -16.46
CA THR A 68 8.79 -14.05 -17.89
C THR A 68 7.64 -13.08 -18.13
N ALA A 69 7.65 -12.37 -19.25
CA ALA A 69 6.67 -11.32 -19.54
C ALA A 69 5.21 -11.83 -19.62
N ASP A 70 5.04 -13.12 -19.95
CA ASP A 70 3.74 -13.80 -20.10
C ASP A 70 3.21 -14.40 -18.79
N LYS A 71 4.05 -14.43 -17.72
CA LYS A 71 3.67 -15.06 -16.46
C LYS A 71 2.59 -14.23 -15.74
N MET A 72 1.52 -14.91 -15.35
CA MET A 72 0.49 -14.31 -14.48
C MET A 72 1.05 -14.11 -13.07
N LEU A 73 0.90 -12.89 -12.54
CA LEU A 73 1.39 -12.48 -11.22
C LEU A 73 0.23 -12.00 -10.33
N GLY A 74 0.51 -11.85 -9.05
CA GLY A 74 -0.45 -11.39 -8.04
C GLY A 74 -1.05 -12.50 -7.19
N GLY A 75 -0.80 -13.77 -7.52
CA GLY A 75 -1.27 -14.92 -6.75
C GLY A 75 -0.30 -15.42 -5.68
N GLY A 76 0.96 -14.99 -5.72
CA GLY A 76 2.00 -15.46 -4.80
C GLY A 76 1.92 -14.82 -3.42
N SER A 77 2.22 -15.62 -2.42
CA SER A 77 2.21 -15.21 -1.00
C SER A 77 3.02 -16.24 -0.21
N PRO A 78 3.55 -15.92 0.97
CA PRO A 78 3.93 -16.95 1.93
C PRO A 78 2.70 -17.78 2.32
N ASP A 79 2.93 -18.91 2.94
CA ASP A 79 1.88 -19.87 3.34
C ASP A 79 1.02 -19.42 4.54
N TYR A 80 1.04 -18.16 4.86
CA TYR A 80 0.24 -17.54 5.93
C TYR A 80 -0.39 -16.22 5.49
N THR A 81 -1.41 -15.80 6.22
CA THR A 81 -2.04 -14.48 6.14
C THR A 81 -1.92 -13.77 7.49
N LEU A 82 -2.10 -12.45 7.48
CA LEU A 82 -2.06 -11.63 8.70
C LEU A 82 -3.47 -11.20 9.10
N GLU A 83 -3.74 -11.18 10.40
CA GLU A 83 -4.97 -10.57 10.92
C GLU A 83 -5.03 -9.09 10.54
N ALA A 84 -6.23 -8.63 10.19
CA ALA A 84 -6.42 -7.24 9.86
C ALA A 84 -6.11 -6.32 11.04
N GLU A 85 -5.38 -5.25 10.78
CA GLU A 85 -5.09 -4.16 11.72
C GLU A 85 -5.62 -2.84 11.17
N ILE A 86 -6.90 -2.81 10.84
CA ILE A 86 -7.58 -1.62 10.34
C ILE A 86 -7.83 -0.71 11.54
N ARG A 87 -7.16 0.45 11.54
CA ARG A 87 -7.17 1.40 12.65
C ARG A 87 -7.83 2.70 12.21
N GLU A 88 -8.66 3.27 13.08
CA GLU A 88 -9.15 4.62 12.93
C GLU A 88 -7.97 5.59 12.89
N GLY A 89 -8.00 6.52 11.94
CA GLY A 89 -6.92 7.49 11.74
C GLY A 89 -5.77 7.03 10.84
N LEU A 90 -5.69 5.76 10.47
CA LEU A 90 -4.77 5.25 9.46
C LEU A 90 -5.54 5.07 8.14
N TYR A 91 -5.29 5.94 7.19
CA TYR A 91 -6.10 6.05 5.97
C TYR A 91 -5.25 6.13 4.70
N HIS A 92 -5.88 5.91 3.55
CA HIS A 92 -5.22 5.76 2.24
C HIS A 92 -4.90 7.11 1.58
N LYS A 93 -4.22 8.01 2.29
CA LYS A 93 -3.64 9.21 1.69
C LYS A 93 -2.55 8.84 0.69
N ARG A 94 -2.24 9.76 -0.24
CA ARG A 94 -1.09 9.58 -1.14
C ARG A 94 0.17 9.25 -0.35
N GLY A 95 0.90 8.21 -0.79
CA GLY A 95 2.08 7.71 -0.09
C GLY A 95 1.81 6.70 1.02
N ALA A 96 0.55 6.39 1.35
CA ALA A 96 0.23 5.33 2.31
C ALA A 96 0.74 3.98 1.83
N LEU A 97 1.32 3.21 2.76
CA LEU A 97 1.73 1.82 2.56
C LEU A 97 0.69 0.90 3.20
N ALA A 98 0.10 0.04 2.40
CA ALA A 98 -0.99 -0.83 2.82
C ALA A 98 -0.80 -2.27 2.33
N ALA A 99 -1.48 -3.20 2.99
CA ALA A 99 -1.40 -4.62 2.66
C ALA A 99 -2.48 -5.01 1.65
N ALA A 100 -2.07 -5.70 0.58
CA ALA A 100 -3.01 -6.33 -0.34
C ALA A 100 -3.72 -7.51 0.34
N ARG A 101 -4.89 -7.88 -0.16
CA ARG A 101 -5.68 -9.00 0.34
C ARG A 101 -6.64 -9.54 -0.71
N LYS A 102 -7.16 -10.73 -0.46
CA LYS A 102 -8.24 -11.31 -1.26
C LYS A 102 -9.57 -10.60 -0.98
N ASP A 103 -10.50 -10.73 -1.92
CA ASP A 103 -11.84 -10.15 -1.87
C ASP A 103 -12.66 -10.64 -0.67
N ASP A 104 -13.57 -9.82 -0.17
CA ASP A 104 -14.42 -10.11 0.99
C ASP A 104 -15.26 -11.38 0.82
N SER A 105 -15.64 -11.75 -0.42
CA SER A 105 -16.44 -12.95 -0.70
C SER A 105 -15.76 -14.26 -0.31
N ILE A 106 -14.42 -14.28 -0.31
CA ILE A 106 -13.59 -15.44 0.06
C ILE A 106 -12.69 -15.16 1.26
N ASN A 107 -12.73 -13.95 1.80
CA ASN A 107 -11.92 -13.47 2.92
C ASN A 107 -12.71 -12.48 3.78
N PRO A 108 -13.80 -12.91 4.43
CA PRO A 108 -14.69 -12.02 5.20
C PRO A 108 -14.00 -11.39 6.42
N GLU A 109 -12.96 -12.02 6.94
CA GLU A 109 -12.14 -11.47 8.04
C GLU A 109 -11.15 -10.39 7.58
N ARG A 110 -11.09 -10.11 6.27
CA ARG A 110 -10.18 -9.13 5.67
C ARG A 110 -8.71 -9.33 6.02
N ARG A 111 -8.31 -10.60 6.16
CA ARG A 111 -6.93 -10.98 6.44
C ARG A 111 -6.03 -10.52 5.27
N SER A 112 -4.87 -9.98 5.62
CA SER A 112 -3.91 -9.49 4.65
C SER A 112 -3.05 -10.60 4.08
N SER A 113 -2.59 -10.42 2.82
CA SER A 113 -1.47 -11.19 2.27
C SER A 113 -0.28 -11.10 3.20
N GLY A 114 0.46 -12.19 3.37
CA GLY A 114 1.69 -12.20 4.16
C GLY A 114 2.82 -11.37 3.55
N SER A 115 2.78 -11.05 2.25
CA SER A 115 3.88 -10.32 1.59
C SER A 115 3.45 -9.21 0.63
N GLN A 116 2.31 -9.31 -0.05
CA GLN A 116 1.93 -8.32 -1.04
C GLN A 116 1.45 -7.02 -0.39
N PHE A 117 1.97 -5.91 -0.90
CA PHE A 117 1.71 -4.56 -0.43
C PHE A 117 1.45 -3.63 -1.61
N TYR A 118 0.86 -2.48 -1.33
CA TYR A 118 0.75 -1.40 -2.30
C TYR A 118 1.06 -0.05 -1.67
N ILE A 119 1.54 0.88 -2.50
CA ILE A 119 1.75 2.27 -2.15
C ILE A 119 0.73 3.11 -2.93
N VAL A 120 -0.02 3.91 -2.20
CA VAL A 120 -1.10 4.72 -2.75
C VAL A 120 -0.56 5.92 -3.50
N TRP A 121 -1.08 6.15 -4.70
CA TRP A 121 -0.98 7.44 -5.39
C TRP A 121 -2.31 8.18 -5.34
N GLY A 122 -3.36 7.61 -5.91
CA GLY A 122 -4.70 8.15 -5.89
C GLY A 122 -4.86 9.43 -6.74
N ARG A 123 -5.89 10.20 -6.40
CA ARG A 123 -6.22 11.49 -7.01
C ARG A 123 -6.74 12.45 -5.96
N THR A 124 -6.77 13.73 -6.29
CA THR A 124 -7.45 14.76 -5.49
C THR A 124 -8.94 14.79 -5.81
N PHE A 125 -9.73 15.39 -4.93
CA PHE A 125 -11.19 15.46 -5.03
C PHE A 125 -11.65 16.92 -4.97
N SER A 126 -12.54 17.31 -5.90
CA SER A 126 -13.23 18.59 -5.82
C SER A 126 -14.21 18.61 -4.63
N PRO A 127 -14.66 19.79 -4.16
CA PRO A 127 -15.62 19.87 -3.06
C PRO A 127 -16.87 19.03 -3.29
N ARG A 128 -17.43 19.05 -4.49
CA ARG A 128 -18.61 18.25 -4.86
C ARG A 128 -18.35 16.75 -4.83
N GLN A 129 -17.19 16.32 -5.33
CA GLN A 129 -16.79 14.91 -5.28
C GLN A 129 -16.56 14.46 -3.83
N MET A 130 -16.02 15.36 -2.99
CA MET A 130 -15.81 15.08 -1.58
C MET A 130 -17.13 14.92 -0.82
N GLU A 131 -18.11 15.75 -1.06
CA GLU A 131 -19.45 15.62 -0.44
C GLU A 131 -20.08 14.26 -0.77
N TYR A 132 -20.10 13.90 -2.06
CA TYR A 132 -20.61 12.60 -2.49
C TYR A 132 -19.88 11.43 -1.84
N LEU A 133 -18.55 11.53 -1.74
CA LEU A 133 -17.71 10.49 -1.15
C LEU A 133 -18.00 10.32 0.34
N VAL A 134 -18.15 11.41 1.07
CA VAL A 134 -18.47 11.41 2.51
C VAL A 134 -19.85 10.79 2.75
N GLU A 135 -20.85 11.18 1.98
CA GLU A 135 -22.20 10.59 2.07
C GLU A 135 -22.17 9.08 1.85
N ARG A 136 -21.44 8.65 0.84
CA ARG A 136 -21.28 7.21 0.54
C ARG A 136 -20.57 6.46 1.67
N MET A 137 -19.49 7.00 2.20
CA MET A 137 -18.74 6.38 3.29
C MET A 137 -19.57 6.30 4.58
N GLN A 138 -20.37 7.32 4.87
CA GLN A 138 -21.30 7.31 6.00
C GLN A 138 -22.40 6.25 5.84
N ALA A 139 -22.91 6.08 4.61
CA ALA A 139 -23.92 5.06 4.32
C ALA A 139 -23.36 3.64 4.45
N GLU A 140 -22.11 3.42 4.03
CA GLU A 140 -21.42 2.13 4.16
C GLU A 140 -20.99 1.81 5.60
N ASN A 141 -20.66 2.84 6.41
CA ASN A 141 -20.20 2.69 7.80
C ASN A 141 -20.85 3.73 8.72
N PRO A 142 -22.13 3.56 9.10
CA PRO A 142 -22.87 4.53 9.91
C PRO A 142 -22.24 4.79 11.30
N GLU A 143 -21.56 3.78 11.84
CA GLU A 143 -20.99 3.82 13.20
C GLU A 143 -19.70 4.66 13.29
N THR A 144 -18.91 4.74 12.22
CA THR A 144 -17.61 5.45 12.22
C THR A 144 -17.71 6.93 11.86
N GLY A 145 -18.92 7.44 11.58
CA GLY A 145 -19.14 8.88 11.31
C GLY A 145 -18.56 9.38 9.99
N GLY A 146 -18.01 8.52 9.16
CA GLY A 146 -17.42 8.90 7.88
C GLY A 146 -16.02 9.51 8.01
N MET A 147 -15.71 10.45 7.14
CA MET A 147 -14.38 11.07 7.02
C MET A 147 -14.25 12.28 7.97
N THR A 148 -13.11 12.35 8.70
CA THR A 148 -12.82 13.52 9.56
C THR A 148 -12.51 14.77 8.72
N PRO A 149 -12.64 15.99 9.29
CA PRO A 149 -12.24 17.22 8.58
C PRO A 149 -10.79 17.21 8.09
N GLU A 150 -9.86 16.67 8.88
CA GLU A 150 -8.45 16.52 8.51
C GLU A 150 -8.28 15.59 7.30
N GLN A 151 -8.93 14.44 7.31
CA GLN A 151 -8.91 13.51 6.18
C GLN A 151 -9.47 14.15 4.91
N ARG A 152 -10.55 14.94 5.02
CA ARG A 152 -11.14 15.67 3.88
C ARG A 152 -10.14 16.65 3.28
N GLU A 153 -9.44 17.40 4.12
CA GLU A 153 -8.43 18.35 3.65
C GLU A 153 -7.27 17.65 2.97
N VAL A 154 -6.76 16.56 3.54
CA VAL A 154 -5.67 15.77 2.95
C VAL A 154 -6.07 15.18 1.60
N TYR A 155 -7.26 14.59 1.50
CA TYR A 155 -7.73 14.03 0.22
C TYR A 155 -8.01 15.10 -0.84
N ALA A 156 -8.47 16.28 -0.43
CA ALA A 156 -8.69 17.40 -1.35
C ALA A 156 -7.38 18.00 -1.86
N THR A 157 -6.34 18.06 -1.02
CA THR A 157 -5.08 18.76 -1.31
C THR A 157 -4.02 17.84 -1.88
N TYR A 158 -3.76 16.72 -1.21
CA TYR A 158 -2.71 15.76 -1.57
C TYR A 158 -3.26 14.58 -2.37
N GLY A 159 -4.49 14.17 -2.08
CA GLY A 159 -5.12 13.04 -2.73
C GLY A 159 -4.91 11.72 -2.03
N GLY A 160 -5.43 10.68 -2.64
CA GLY A 160 -5.38 9.31 -2.16
C GLY A 160 -6.51 8.46 -2.71
N THR A 161 -6.81 7.37 -1.99
CA THR A 161 -7.82 6.38 -2.38
C THR A 161 -8.81 6.12 -1.22
N PRO A 162 -9.63 7.11 -0.85
CA PRO A 162 -10.52 7.03 0.32
C PRO A 162 -11.52 5.86 0.29
N HIS A 163 -11.85 5.34 -0.89
CA HIS A 163 -12.75 4.18 -1.03
C HIS A 163 -12.20 2.89 -0.41
N LEU A 164 -10.90 2.85 -0.07
CA LEU A 164 -10.25 1.72 0.60
C LEU A 164 -10.21 1.86 2.14
N ASP A 165 -10.55 3.03 2.66
CA ASP A 165 -10.52 3.29 4.10
C ASP A 165 -11.50 2.38 4.86
N GLY A 166 -11.05 1.83 5.97
CA GLY A 166 -11.82 0.88 6.76
C GLY A 166 -11.91 -0.54 6.17
N LYS A 167 -11.26 -0.80 5.03
CA LYS A 167 -11.33 -2.09 4.31
C LYS A 167 -10.00 -2.81 4.16
N TYR A 168 -8.89 -2.09 4.29
CA TYR A 168 -7.51 -2.60 4.17
C TYR A 168 -6.64 -2.07 5.30
N THR A 169 -5.65 -2.84 5.70
CA THR A 169 -4.68 -2.40 6.71
C THR A 169 -3.66 -1.45 6.10
N VAL A 170 -3.63 -0.23 6.59
CA VAL A 170 -2.58 0.76 6.32
C VAL A 170 -1.55 0.66 7.43
N PHE A 171 -0.30 0.31 7.10
CA PHE A 171 0.71 0.01 8.11
C PHE A 171 1.99 0.87 8.02
N GLY A 172 2.00 1.85 7.13
CA GLY A 172 3.11 2.79 6.97
C GLY A 172 2.83 3.89 5.96
N GLU A 173 3.82 4.69 5.71
CA GLU A 173 3.77 5.75 4.70
C GLU A 173 5.15 6.08 4.12
N VAL A 174 5.17 6.60 2.91
CA VAL A 174 6.37 7.13 2.25
C VAL A 174 6.81 8.41 2.97
N VAL A 175 8.08 8.47 3.34
CA VAL A 175 8.73 9.66 3.93
C VAL A 175 9.77 10.29 3.00
N GLU A 176 10.32 9.51 2.07
CA GLU A 176 11.23 9.98 1.02
C GLU A 176 10.96 9.22 -0.28
N GLY A 177 11.13 9.85 -1.43
CA GLY A 177 10.97 9.20 -2.73
C GLY A 177 9.54 9.17 -3.27
N LEU A 178 8.67 10.08 -2.85
CA LEU A 178 7.32 10.18 -3.41
C LEU A 178 7.35 10.51 -4.92
N ASP A 179 8.36 11.24 -5.38
CA ASP A 179 8.62 11.48 -6.80
C ASP A 179 8.95 10.20 -7.57
N VAL A 180 9.58 9.22 -6.92
CA VAL A 180 9.83 7.89 -7.50
C VAL A 180 8.51 7.11 -7.62
N VAL A 181 7.65 7.18 -6.62
CA VAL A 181 6.28 6.61 -6.70
C VAL A 181 5.51 7.23 -7.87
N GLU A 182 5.62 8.55 -8.07
CA GLU A 182 5.01 9.25 -9.20
C GLU A 182 5.53 8.73 -10.56
N LYS A 183 6.82 8.55 -10.69
CA LYS A 183 7.43 7.99 -11.91
C LYS A 183 6.91 6.59 -12.19
N ILE A 184 6.89 5.72 -11.16
CA ILE A 184 6.43 4.35 -11.30
C ILE A 184 4.95 4.27 -11.68
N GLN A 185 4.08 5.04 -11.04
CA GLN A 185 2.65 5.01 -11.32
C GLN A 185 2.29 5.51 -12.73
N ASN A 186 3.21 6.18 -13.40
CA ASN A 186 3.05 6.70 -14.76
C ASN A 186 3.62 5.80 -15.86
N VAL A 187 4.28 4.69 -15.53
CA VAL A 187 4.86 3.81 -16.55
C VAL A 187 3.80 3.14 -17.42
N PRO A 188 4.10 2.84 -18.68
CA PRO A 188 3.21 2.06 -19.53
C PRO A 188 3.09 0.62 -19.01
N THR A 189 1.87 0.08 -19.06
CA THR A 189 1.53 -1.26 -18.58
C THR A 189 0.84 -2.08 -19.65
N ASN A 190 0.82 -3.41 -19.48
CA ASN A 190 0.05 -4.32 -20.31
C ASN A 190 -1.40 -4.45 -19.80
N SER A 191 -2.18 -5.32 -20.43
CA SER A 191 -3.59 -5.57 -20.08
C SER A 191 -3.82 -6.15 -18.68
N ALA A 192 -2.77 -6.66 -18.03
CA ALA A 192 -2.79 -7.14 -16.65
C ALA A 192 -2.23 -6.10 -15.66
N ASP A 193 -2.11 -4.84 -16.05
CA ASP A 193 -1.54 -3.74 -15.28
C ASP A 193 -0.07 -3.95 -14.88
N ARG A 194 0.63 -4.89 -15.52
CA ARG A 194 2.07 -5.09 -15.29
C ARG A 194 2.86 -4.08 -16.12
N PRO A 195 3.86 -3.39 -15.53
CA PRO A 195 4.79 -2.54 -16.28
C PRO A 195 5.42 -3.28 -17.47
N LEU A 196 5.49 -2.61 -18.63
CA LEU A 196 6.11 -3.20 -19.83
C LEU A 196 7.61 -3.46 -19.64
N GLU A 197 8.28 -2.59 -18.90
CA GLU A 197 9.64 -2.82 -18.39
C GLU A 197 9.56 -3.16 -16.91
N ASP A 198 10.13 -4.28 -16.52
CA ASP A 198 10.08 -4.75 -15.15
C ASP A 198 10.77 -3.77 -14.19
N ILE A 199 10.07 -3.45 -13.11
CA ILE A 199 10.59 -2.64 -12.01
C ILE A 199 10.98 -3.58 -10.89
N VAL A 200 12.28 -3.82 -10.78
CA VAL A 200 12.86 -4.76 -9.82
C VAL A 200 13.07 -4.09 -8.48
N VAL A 201 12.77 -4.80 -7.40
CA VAL A 201 12.82 -4.32 -6.03
C VAL A 201 13.86 -5.09 -5.21
N SER A 202 14.52 -4.40 -4.32
CA SER A 202 15.21 -4.94 -3.15
C SER A 202 14.95 -4.05 -1.94
N MET A 203 15.12 -4.54 -0.72
CA MET A 203 14.78 -3.78 0.47
C MET A 203 15.81 -3.95 1.58
N GLU A 204 15.99 -2.90 2.37
CA GLU A 204 16.81 -2.91 3.59
C GLU A 204 16.12 -2.15 4.73
N VAL A 205 16.33 -2.64 5.97
CA VAL A 205 15.93 -1.92 7.18
C VAL A 205 16.97 -0.86 7.49
N MET A 206 16.52 0.38 7.77
CA MET A 206 17.39 1.52 8.09
C MET A 206 17.65 1.65 9.60
#